data_062e9ca04516b695fe68b7f4fe422632
#
_entry.id   062e9ca04516b695fe68b7f4fe422632
#
_cell.length_a   1.000
_cell.length_b   1.000
_cell.length_c   1.000
_cell.angle_alpha   90.00
_cell.angle_beta   90.00
_cell.angle_gamma   90.00
#
_symmetry.space_group_name_H-M   'P 1'
#
loop_
_entity.id
_entity.type
_entity.pdbx_description
1 polymer ?
#
loop_
_entity_poly.entity_id
_entity_poly.type
_entity_poly.pdbx_seq_one_letter_code
_entity_poly.pdbx_strand_id
1 'polypeptide(L)'
;MAWEISYEFLGGTADGQNMTGSCTLLSFNGYRKNFRILIDAGLIQTINPRKFFEENLKILSRLNLKQLDVIVVTHAHADHALLLALLVRHGFKGRIICTKETAKIIPRALNDSVKIQAEDSRSLNKEKSGRVRIIKGKRVDKFAPLYNGEDVQDTCKLILKSGFAYNKWYSLIGKELFIKFYKSGHMIGGAICVIRLECEDKKYRYFGFTGDLGRQDGLILAAPQLIKDPLDVLVIESTYGDKSHPDRALELPKLFDLIKESYHKRGRVIIPAFALHRTQELLYLLSYYMHSGEIPKMPIYADSPSAAGYTQIYAESWREGKFTKAKELKFNPFCQKSNKFLTIITNPNESALLAKSKKSCIIISSSGMCNAGRIRNHLQFALRRPEVAVCLVGYMSHNTLGGILKNGSRVVKVNGYQTQVNANIVAFASFSGHADGPELSAYAEAVLKKKQNQVSDPRVVFITHGEASGAAALKAKLDQLENVKVLVPKLNEKHFV
;
A
#
# COMPACT_ATOMS: atom_id res chain seq x y z
N MET A 1 26.19 -28.12 -11.61
CA MET A 1 25.16 -27.80 -12.64
C MET A 1 24.55 -26.45 -12.33
N ALA A 2 24.25 -25.65 -13.34
CA ALA A 2 23.71 -24.33 -13.16
C ALA A 2 22.24 -24.39 -12.68
N TRP A 3 21.84 -23.48 -11.81
CA TRP A 3 20.46 -23.25 -11.46
C TRP A 3 19.73 -22.60 -12.63
N GLU A 4 18.57 -23.14 -13.01
CA GLU A 4 17.64 -22.46 -13.88
C GLU A 4 16.73 -21.58 -13.02
N ILE A 5 16.74 -20.29 -13.28
CA ILE A 5 16.01 -19.29 -12.48
C ILE A 5 14.97 -18.63 -13.36
N SER A 6 13.72 -18.60 -12.88
CA SER A 6 12.64 -17.96 -13.63
C SER A 6 11.75 -17.09 -12.76
N TYR A 7 11.24 -16.04 -13.37
CA TYR A 7 10.26 -15.10 -12.85
C TYR A 7 8.95 -15.26 -13.61
N GLU A 8 7.83 -15.34 -12.89
CA GLU A 8 6.51 -15.29 -13.49
C GLU A 8 5.69 -14.22 -12.76
N PHE A 9 5.21 -13.23 -13.53
CA PHE A 9 4.48 -12.08 -12.99
C PHE A 9 2.98 -12.36 -13.03
N LEU A 10 2.41 -12.70 -11.88
CA LEU A 10 1.01 -13.14 -11.73
C LEU A 10 0.06 -11.98 -11.42
N GLY A 11 0.59 -10.79 -11.13
CA GLY A 11 -0.14 -9.57 -10.85
C GLY A 11 0.80 -8.42 -10.52
N GLY A 12 0.27 -7.21 -10.39
CA GLY A 12 1.08 -6.01 -10.18
C GLY A 12 1.98 -5.69 -11.37
N THR A 13 1.54 -6.01 -12.59
CA THR A 13 2.28 -5.68 -13.81
C THR A 13 2.05 -4.22 -14.21
N ALA A 14 2.95 -3.66 -14.98
CA ALA A 14 2.85 -2.28 -15.47
C ALA A 14 2.46 -2.21 -16.96
N ASP A 15 1.81 -3.25 -17.47
CA ASP A 15 1.36 -3.37 -18.86
C ASP A 15 -0.02 -2.73 -19.14
N GLY A 16 -0.61 -2.06 -18.13
CA GLY A 16 -1.91 -1.42 -18.20
C GLY A 16 -3.11 -2.34 -17.91
N GLN A 17 -2.89 -3.64 -17.65
CA GLN A 17 -3.99 -4.58 -17.38
C GLN A 17 -4.27 -4.76 -15.89
N ASN A 18 -3.24 -4.99 -15.07
CA ASN A 18 -3.38 -5.25 -13.63
C ASN A 18 -2.29 -4.55 -12.81
N MET A 19 -2.44 -3.23 -12.63
CA MET A 19 -1.49 -2.40 -11.85
C MET A 19 -1.36 -2.85 -10.39
N THR A 20 -2.43 -3.38 -9.80
CA THR A 20 -2.47 -3.81 -8.41
C THR A 20 -2.44 -5.33 -8.31
N GLY A 21 -2.30 -5.85 -7.09
CA GLY A 21 -2.23 -7.28 -6.85
C GLY A 21 -0.84 -7.85 -7.08
N SER A 22 0.18 -7.14 -6.59
CA SER A 22 1.59 -7.55 -6.71
C SER A 22 1.79 -9.00 -6.30
N CYS A 23 2.28 -9.80 -7.22
CA CYS A 23 2.44 -11.22 -7.04
C CYS A 23 3.45 -11.76 -8.06
N THR A 24 4.68 -12.02 -7.63
CA THR A 24 5.75 -12.53 -8.49
C THR A 24 6.23 -13.89 -8.00
N LEU A 25 6.11 -14.91 -8.83
CA LEU A 25 6.63 -16.24 -8.56
C LEU A 25 8.08 -16.33 -9.02
N LEU A 26 8.99 -16.52 -8.09
CA LEU A 26 10.41 -16.77 -8.31
C LEU A 26 10.68 -18.27 -8.13
N SER A 27 11.16 -18.92 -9.16
CA SER A 27 11.48 -20.36 -9.15
C SER A 27 12.96 -20.60 -9.39
N PHE A 28 13.53 -21.51 -8.59
CA PHE A 28 14.89 -22.00 -8.69
C PHE A 28 14.84 -23.50 -8.95
N ASN A 29 15.23 -23.94 -10.14
CA ASN A 29 15.25 -25.33 -10.53
C ASN A 29 16.71 -25.81 -10.59
N GLY A 30 17.10 -26.62 -9.64
CA GLY A 30 18.41 -27.27 -9.58
C GLY A 30 18.30 -28.77 -9.85
N TYR A 31 19.42 -29.44 -9.96
CA TYR A 31 19.46 -30.87 -10.30
C TYR A 31 18.72 -31.79 -9.32
N ARG A 32 18.77 -31.47 -8.01
CA ARG A 32 18.14 -32.29 -6.96
C ARG A 32 17.14 -31.53 -6.11
N LYS A 33 17.02 -30.23 -6.28
CA LYS A 33 16.19 -29.36 -5.44
C LYS A 33 15.53 -28.28 -6.27
N ASN A 34 14.26 -28.07 -6.03
CA ASN A 34 13.52 -26.97 -6.61
C ASN A 34 12.95 -26.12 -5.46
N PHE A 35 13.02 -24.80 -5.63
CA PHE A 35 12.45 -23.86 -4.65
C PHE A 35 11.50 -22.91 -5.38
N ARG A 36 10.36 -22.65 -4.77
CA ARG A 36 9.36 -21.70 -5.27
C ARG A 36 9.01 -20.70 -4.19
N ILE A 37 9.26 -19.45 -4.49
CA ILE A 37 9.06 -18.31 -3.60
C ILE A 37 8.08 -17.38 -4.25
N LEU A 38 7.01 -17.01 -3.53
CA LEU A 38 6.11 -15.94 -3.96
C LEU A 38 6.54 -14.64 -3.28
N ILE A 39 6.80 -13.62 -4.07
CA ILE A 39 7.06 -12.27 -3.58
C ILE A 39 5.78 -11.47 -3.70
N ASP A 40 5.26 -11.08 -2.56
CA ASP A 40 3.94 -10.51 -2.33
C ASP A 40 2.78 -11.44 -2.74
N ALA A 41 1.64 -11.20 -2.16
CA ALA A 41 0.38 -11.86 -2.43
C ALA A 41 -0.74 -10.81 -2.29
N GLY A 42 -0.84 -9.94 -3.28
CA GLY A 42 -1.70 -8.79 -3.28
C GLY A 42 -3.08 -9.06 -3.88
N LEU A 43 -4.09 -8.35 -3.37
CA LEU A 43 -5.41 -8.32 -4.00
C LEU A 43 -5.40 -7.38 -5.21
N ILE A 44 -5.93 -7.86 -6.33
CA ILE A 44 -6.26 -7.02 -7.48
C ILE A 44 -7.40 -6.11 -7.06
N GLN A 45 -7.19 -4.80 -7.10
CA GLN A 45 -8.18 -3.80 -6.72
C GLN A 45 -8.92 -3.30 -7.96
N THR A 46 -10.23 -3.35 -7.94
CA THR A 46 -11.08 -2.82 -9.01
C THR A 46 -12.26 -2.05 -8.42
N ILE A 47 -12.76 -1.05 -9.15
CA ILE A 47 -13.97 -0.32 -8.77
C ILE A 47 -15.21 -1.19 -8.88
N ASN A 48 -15.19 -2.21 -9.74
CA ASN A 48 -16.30 -3.12 -9.94
C ASN A 48 -16.18 -4.32 -8.98
N PRO A 49 -17.04 -4.45 -7.96
CA PRO A 49 -16.94 -5.54 -6.99
C PRO A 49 -17.04 -6.95 -7.62
N ARG A 50 -17.75 -7.11 -8.74
CA ARG A 50 -17.81 -8.41 -9.43
C ARG A 50 -16.47 -8.80 -10.01
N LYS A 51 -15.83 -7.86 -10.73
CA LYS A 51 -14.49 -8.08 -11.27
C LYS A 51 -13.49 -8.33 -10.15
N PHE A 52 -13.65 -7.66 -9.00
CA PHE A 52 -12.79 -7.91 -7.84
C PHE A 52 -12.77 -9.39 -7.44
N PHE A 53 -13.95 -10.04 -7.27
CA PHE A 53 -14.00 -11.45 -6.90
C PHE A 53 -13.48 -12.35 -8.02
N GLU A 54 -13.85 -12.08 -9.27
CA GLU A 54 -13.48 -12.90 -10.42
C GLU A 54 -11.99 -12.88 -10.70
N GLU A 55 -11.36 -11.71 -10.71
CA GLU A 55 -9.92 -11.56 -11.01
C GLU A 55 -9.04 -12.15 -9.91
N ASN A 56 -9.39 -11.94 -8.64
CA ASN A 56 -8.63 -12.50 -7.54
C ASN A 56 -8.70 -14.03 -7.45
N LEU A 57 -9.80 -14.65 -7.89
CA LEU A 57 -9.91 -16.11 -7.95
C LEU A 57 -9.10 -16.73 -9.09
N LYS A 58 -8.85 -16.01 -10.19
CA LYS A 58 -8.04 -16.51 -11.33
C LYS A 58 -6.62 -16.89 -10.94
N ILE A 59 -6.05 -16.26 -9.92
CA ILE A 59 -4.68 -16.54 -9.48
C ILE A 59 -4.48 -17.97 -9.01
N LEU A 60 -5.55 -18.59 -8.47
CA LEU A 60 -5.51 -19.97 -7.98
C LEU A 60 -5.26 -21.00 -9.10
N SER A 61 -5.67 -20.70 -10.33
CA SER A 61 -5.40 -21.58 -11.49
C SER A 61 -3.96 -21.49 -11.99
N ARG A 62 -3.21 -20.49 -11.53
CA ARG A 62 -1.84 -20.19 -11.97
C ARG A 62 -0.79 -20.64 -10.98
N LEU A 63 -1.17 -20.85 -9.71
CA LEU A 63 -0.27 -21.21 -8.62
C LEU A 63 -0.49 -22.66 -8.19
N ASN A 64 0.57 -23.46 -8.23
CA ASN A 64 0.56 -24.75 -7.54
C ASN A 64 0.94 -24.53 -6.06
N LEU A 65 -0.07 -24.31 -5.22
CA LEU A 65 0.11 -23.98 -3.80
C LEU A 65 0.82 -25.08 -3.00
N LYS A 66 0.75 -26.34 -3.44
CA LYS A 66 1.42 -27.48 -2.80
C LYS A 66 2.94 -27.46 -3.02
N GLN A 67 3.39 -26.80 -4.09
CA GLN A 67 4.80 -26.66 -4.44
C GLN A 67 5.38 -25.32 -4.05
N LEU A 68 4.57 -24.45 -3.44
CA LEU A 68 5.02 -23.15 -2.98
C LEU A 68 5.63 -23.29 -1.58
N ASP A 69 6.92 -22.99 -1.45
CA ASP A 69 7.66 -23.19 -0.21
C ASP A 69 7.46 -22.06 0.79
N VAL A 70 7.49 -20.81 0.29
CA VAL A 70 7.43 -19.62 1.13
C VAL A 70 6.80 -18.45 0.39
N ILE A 71 6.09 -17.59 1.13
CA ILE A 71 5.65 -16.29 0.67
C ILE A 71 6.43 -15.22 1.43
N VAL A 72 7.06 -14.30 0.70
CA VAL A 72 7.74 -13.13 1.25
C VAL A 72 6.86 -11.92 1.02
N VAL A 73 6.55 -11.16 2.07
CA VAL A 73 5.71 -9.96 1.97
C VAL A 73 6.56 -8.72 2.22
N THR A 74 6.59 -7.84 1.23
CA THR A 74 7.34 -6.58 1.29
C THR A 74 6.70 -5.60 2.27
N HIS A 75 5.37 -5.46 2.23
CA HIS A 75 4.62 -4.61 3.15
C HIS A 75 3.12 -4.99 3.20
N ALA A 76 2.36 -4.32 4.08
CA ALA A 76 1.01 -4.76 4.43
C ALA A 76 -0.13 -4.02 3.69
N HIS A 77 0.13 -3.31 2.58
CA HIS A 77 -0.94 -2.78 1.75
C HIS A 77 -1.75 -3.91 1.09
N ALA A 78 -2.99 -3.60 0.73
CA ALA A 78 -3.94 -4.61 0.24
C ALA A 78 -3.47 -5.31 -1.04
N ASP A 79 -2.84 -4.58 -1.91
CA ASP A 79 -2.29 -5.02 -3.20
C ASP A 79 -0.92 -5.68 -3.11
N HIS A 80 -0.42 -5.94 -1.88
CA HIS A 80 0.80 -6.70 -1.59
C HIS A 80 0.60 -7.86 -0.62
N ALA A 81 -0.43 -7.83 0.25
CA ALA A 81 -0.55 -8.79 1.34
C ALA A 81 -1.93 -9.46 1.47
N LEU A 82 -3.02 -8.88 0.97
CA LEU A 82 -4.34 -9.34 1.38
C LEU A 82 -4.90 -10.52 0.57
N LEU A 83 -4.16 -11.05 -0.40
CA LEU A 83 -4.46 -12.32 -1.04
C LEU A 83 -4.04 -13.54 -0.17
N LEU A 84 -3.18 -13.34 0.83
CA LEU A 84 -2.61 -14.39 1.67
C LEU A 84 -3.67 -15.36 2.20
N ALA A 85 -4.78 -14.83 2.76
CA ALA A 85 -5.81 -15.66 3.34
C ALA A 85 -6.57 -16.52 2.31
N LEU A 86 -6.67 -16.04 1.06
CA LEU A 86 -7.19 -16.85 -0.04
C LEU A 86 -6.26 -18.03 -0.37
N LEU A 87 -4.94 -17.78 -0.42
CA LEU A 87 -3.96 -18.83 -0.72
C LEU A 87 -3.93 -19.88 0.40
N VAL A 88 -4.01 -19.48 1.67
CA VAL A 88 -4.08 -20.40 2.82
C VAL A 88 -5.37 -21.22 2.79
N ARG A 89 -6.53 -20.60 2.56
CA ARG A 89 -7.82 -21.27 2.38
C ARG A 89 -7.77 -22.38 1.31
N HIS A 90 -6.99 -22.15 0.23
CA HIS A 90 -6.85 -23.08 -0.88
C HIS A 90 -5.65 -24.03 -0.77
N GLY A 91 -5.01 -24.10 0.42
CA GLY A 91 -4.08 -25.18 0.73
C GLY A 91 -2.60 -24.77 0.81
N PHE A 92 -2.26 -23.50 0.78
CA PHE A 92 -0.91 -23.08 1.11
C PHE A 92 -0.61 -23.35 2.59
N LYS A 93 0.52 -24.05 2.86
CA LYS A 93 0.95 -24.44 4.20
C LYS A 93 2.39 -24.01 4.53
N GLY A 94 3.05 -23.32 3.61
CA GLY A 94 4.41 -22.82 3.79
C GLY A 94 4.48 -21.66 4.78
N ARG A 95 5.67 -21.12 4.97
CA ARG A 95 5.90 -19.98 5.87
C ARG A 95 5.61 -18.64 5.17
N ILE A 96 5.09 -17.68 5.93
CA ILE A 96 4.93 -16.29 5.49
C ILE A 96 5.99 -15.45 6.21
N ILE A 97 6.83 -14.79 5.43
CA ILE A 97 8.02 -14.07 5.90
C ILE A 97 7.87 -12.58 5.59
N CYS A 98 8.02 -11.75 6.61
CA CYS A 98 7.98 -10.30 6.50
C CYS A 98 8.70 -9.64 7.68
N THR A 99 8.78 -8.33 7.70
CA THR A 99 9.30 -7.58 8.85
C THR A 99 8.38 -7.69 10.06
N LYS A 100 8.90 -7.39 11.25
CA LYS A 100 8.15 -7.44 12.51
C LYS A 100 6.90 -6.53 12.49
N GLU A 101 7.05 -5.32 11.96
CA GLU A 101 5.95 -4.36 11.89
C GLU A 101 4.89 -4.79 10.87
N THR A 102 5.30 -5.31 9.73
CA THR A 102 4.38 -5.89 8.73
C THR A 102 3.61 -7.09 9.31
N ALA A 103 4.27 -7.96 10.07
CA ALA A 103 3.63 -9.08 10.75
C ALA A 103 2.55 -8.65 11.77
N LYS A 104 2.71 -7.48 12.41
CA LYS A 104 1.70 -6.90 13.31
C LYS A 104 0.50 -6.32 12.55
N ILE A 105 0.72 -5.79 11.34
CA ILE A 105 -0.31 -5.10 10.55
C ILE A 105 -1.18 -6.07 9.76
N ILE A 106 -0.61 -7.10 9.12
CA ILE A 106 -1.31 -8.05 8.25
C ILE A 106 -2.59 -8.63 8.88
N PRO A 107 -2.59 -9.14 10.13
CA PRO A 107 -3.79 -9.74 10.73
C PRO A 107 -4.96 -8.76 10.78
N ARG A 108 -4.67 -7.49 11.07
CA ARG A 108 -5.68 -6.44 11.11
C ARG A 108 -6.19 -6.11 9.72
N ALA A 109 -5.28 -5.93 8.76
CA ALA A 109 -5.62 -5.61 7.39
C ALA A 109 -6.49 -6.71 6.74
N LEU A 110 -6.18 -7.98 6.99
CA LEU A 110 -6.99 -9.12 6.56
C LEU A 110 -8.39 -9.11 7.20
N ASN A 111 -8.50 -8.84 8.51
CA ASN A 111 -9.81 -8.75 9.18
C ASN A 111 -10.66 -7.58 8.69
N ASP A 112 -10.06 -6.44 8.38
CA ASP A 112 -10.76 -5.31 7.76
C ASP A 112 -11.24 -5.67 6.35
N SER A 113 -10.41 -6.36 5.57
CA SER A 113 -10.77 -6.87 4.23
C SER A 113 -11.94 -7.86 4.27
N VAL A 114 -11.99 -8.77 5.25
CA VAL A 114 -13.15 -9.69 5.46
C VAL A 114 -14.46 -8.91 5.59
N LYS A 115 -14.46 -7.83 6.37
CA LYS A 115 -15.66 -6.99 6.57
C LYS A 115 -16.10 -6.33 5.28
N ILE A 116 -15.16 -5.71 4.56
CA ILE A 116 -15.43 -5.04 3.28
C ILE A 116 -15.98 -6.04 2.25
N GLN A 117 -15.32 -7.18 2.09
CA GLN A 117 -15.78 -8.23 1.17
C GLN A 117 -17.15 -8.77 1.52
N ALA A 118 -17.46 -8.91 2.81
CA ALA A 118 -18.78 -9.37 3.27
C ALA A 118 -19.88 -8.32 2.97
N GLU A 119 -19.58 -7.03 3.03
CA GLU A 119 -20.50 -5.96 2.65
C GLU A 119 -20.72 -5.93 1.14
N ASP A 120 -19.66 -6.01 0.34
CA ASP A 120 -19.73 -6.07 -1.12
C ASP A 120 -20.49 -7.31 -1.61
N SER A 121 -20.20 -8.47 -1.04
CA SER A 121 -20.90 -9.73 -1.32
C SER A 121 -22.41 -9.60 -1.05
N ARG A 122 -22.77 -9.06 0.11
CA ARG A 122 -24.19 -8.83 0.46
C ARG A 122 -24.87 -7.89 -0.52
N SER A 123 -24.20 -6.81 -0.91
CA SER A 123 -24.72 -5.83 -1.88
C SER A 123 -24.96 -6.48 -3.25
N LEU A 124 -23.97 -7.18 -3.78
CA LEU A 124 -24.06 -7.87 -5.07
C LEU A 124 -25.15 -8.96 -5.13
N ASN A 125 -25.34 -9.68 -4.02
CA ASN A 125 -26.35 -10.73 -3.96
C ASN A 125 -27.78 -10.17 -3.75
N LYS A 126 -27.94 -8.97 -3.16
CA LYS A 126 -29.22 -8.25 -3.05
C LYS A 126 -29.71 -7.70 -4.40
N GLU A 127 -28.83 -7.13 -5.22
CA GLU A 127 -29.18 -6.57 -6.53
C GLU A 127 -29.78 -7.61 -7.51
N LYS A 128 -29.61 -8.90 -7.23
CA LYS A 128 -30.12 -10.00 -8.04
C LYS A 128 -31.23 -10.79 -7.34
N SER A 129 -32.18 -10.12 -6.71
CA SER A 129 -33.30 -10.74 -5.98
C SER A 129 -34.23 -11.66 -6.81
N GLY A 130 -33.88 -12.00 -8.05
CA GLY A 130 -34.64 -12.88 -8.93
C GLY A 130 -34.10 -14.32 -9.12
N ARG A 131 -32.88 -14.64 -8.71
CA ARG A 131 -32.30 -15.99 -8.90
C ARG A 131 -31.35 -16.39 -7.77
N VAL A 132 -31.89 -16.67 -6.61
CA VAL A 132 -31.19 -17.43 -5.56
C VAL A 132 -30.98 -18.84 -6.05
N ARG A 133 -29.75 -19.32 -6.23
CA ARG A 133 -29.48 -20.73 -6.47
C ARG A 133 -29.63 -21.47 -5.14
N ILE A 134 -30.61 -22.38 -5.06
CA ILE A 134 -30.74 -23.34 -3.96
C ILE A 134 -30.09 -24.63 -4.43
N ILE A 135 -28.98 -25.04 -3.82
CA ILE A 135 -28.35 -26.34 -4.07
C ILE A 135 -28.47 -27.14 -2.77
N LYS A 136 -29.11 -28.34 -2.85
CA LYS A 136 -29.36 -29.21 -1.70
C LYS A 136 -30.04 -28.50 -0.52
N GLY A 137 -31.03 -27.65 -0.79
CA GLY A 137 -31.78 -26.91 0.24
C GLY A 137 -31.03 -25.74 0.90
N LYS A 138 -29.80 -25.45 0.50
CA LYS A 138 -29.04 -24.31 1.02
C LYS A 138 -28.93 -23.20 -0.04
N ARG A 139 -29.12 -21.95 0.40
CA ARG A 139 -28.88 -20.78 -0.41
C ARG A 139 -27.39 -20.69 -0.75
N VAL A 140 -27.07 -20.73 -2.04
CA VAL A 140 -25.69 -20.52 -2.53
C VAL A 140 -25.61 -19.13 -3.11
N ASP A 141 -24.91 -18.27 -2.43
CA ASP A 141 -24.61 -16.92 -2.90
C ASP A 141 -23.64 -16.97 -4.08
N LYS A 142 -23.98 -16.27 -5.18
CA LYS A 142 -23.14 -16.24 -6.38
C LYS A 142 -21.79 -15.59 -6.11
N PHE A 143 -21.76 -14.59 -5.23
CA PHE A 143 -20.56 -13.88 -4.81
C PHE A 143 -20.35 -14.12 -3.30
N ALA A 144 -19.46 -15.04 -2.96
CA ALA A 144 -19.02 -15.26 -1.59
C ALA A 144 -17.72 -14.46 -1.34
N PRO A 145 -17.45 -14.00 -0.10
CA PRO A 145 -16.16 -13.45 0.25
C PRO A 145 -15.03 -14.42 -0.10
N LEU A 146 -13.91 -13.90 -0.59
CA LEU A 146 -12.73 -14.71 -0.98
C LEU A 146 -12.22 -15.55 0.18
N TYR A 147 -12.33 -15.03 1.40
CA TYR A 147 -11.94 -15.68 2.64
C TYR A 147 -12.74 -15.12 3.82
N ASN A 148 -12.69 -15.80 4.95
CA ASN A 148 -13.41 -15.48 6.18
C ASN A 148 -12.45 -15.29 7.37
N GLY A 149 -13.00 -15.10 8.59
CA GLY A 149 -12.20 -14.89 9.80
C GLY A 149 -11.36 -16.11 10.22
N GLU A 150 -11.81 -17.33 9.93
CA GLU A 150 -11.06 -18.58 10.21
C GLU A 150 -9.83 -18.67 9.30
N ASP A 151 -10.01 -18.38 8.00
CA ASP A 151 -8.90 -18.32 7.04
C ASP A 151 -7.84 -17.29 7.44
N VAL A 152 -8.27 -16.16 8.03
CA VAL A 152 -7.36 -15.15 8.59
C VAL A 152 -6.59 -15.70 9.79
N GLN A 153 -7.28 -16.41 10.70
CA GLN A 153 -6.60 -17.03 11.86
C GLN A 153 -5.56 -18.06 11.41
N ASP A 154 -5.88 -18.90 10.43
CA ASP A 154 -4.96 -19.89 9.89
C ASP A 154 -3.78 -19.22 9.18
N THR A 155 -4.00 -18.13 8.45
CA THR A 155 -2.94 -17.31 7.85
C THR A 155 -1.99 -16.75 8.92
N CYS A 156 -2.53 -16.26 10.03
CA CYS A 156 -1.74 -15.71 11.13
C CYS A 156 -0.83 -16.76 11.82
N LYS A 157 -1.19 -18.05 11.76
CA LYS A 157 -0.34 -19.15 12.26
C LYS A 157 0.90 -19.38 11.41
N LEU A 158 0.83 -19.07 10.11
CA LEU A 158 1.93 -19.22 9.15
C LEU A 158 2.88 -18.02 9.14
N ILE A 159 2.45 -16.87 9.66
CA ILE A 159 3.31 -15.68 9.78
C ILE A 159 4.28 -15.87 10.94
N LEU A 160 5.57 -15.72 10.68
CA LEU A 160 6.59 -15.75 11.72
C LEU A 160 6.47 -14.52 12.62
N LYS A 161 5.91 -14.69 13.81
CA LYS A 161 5.57 -13.61 14.77
C LYS A 161 6.76 -12.75 15.20
N SER A 162 7.97 -13.34 15.25
CA SER A 162 9.19 -12.58 15.55
C SER A 162 9.54 -11.57 14.48
N GLY A 163 9.04 -11.78 13.23
CA GLY A 163 9.41 -11.02 12.07
C GLY A 163 10.92 -11.05 11.80
N PHE A 164 11.33 -10.37 10.75
CA PHE A 164 12.74 -10.26 10.38
C PHE A 164 13.24 -8.83 10.59
N ALA A 165 14.46 -8.69 11.11
CA ALA A 165 15.11 -7.40 11.26
C ALA A 165 15.71 -6.95 9.92
N TYR A 166 15.79 -5.63 9.74
CA TYR A 166 16.47 -5.05 8.59
C TYR A 166 18.00 -5.26 8.66
N ASN A 167 18.62 -5.26 7.49
CA ASN A 167 20.07 -5.29 7.29
C ASN A 167 20.78 -6.56 7.83
N LYS A 168 20.04 -7.65 8.01
CA LYS A 168 20.57 -8.94 8.48
C LYS A 168 20.18 -10.06 7.52
N TRP A 169 21.13 -10.94 7.18
CA TRP A 169 20.87 -12.14 6.43
C TRP A 169 20.23 -13.22 7.29
N TYR A 170 19.22 -13.87 6.75
CA TYR A 170 18.55 -15.01 7.34
C TYR A 170 18.46 -16.14 6.33
N SER A 171 18.60 -17.41 6.78
CA SER A 171 18.29 -18.56 5.95
C SER A 171 16.81 -18.54 5.58
N LEU A 172 16.51 -18.63 4.29
CA LEU A 172 15.15 -18.63 3.77
C LEU A 172 14.65 -20.06 3.57
N ILE A 173 15.35 -20.84 2.72
CA ILE A 173 15.03 -22.25 2.44
C ILE A 173 16.35 -22.98 2.21
N GLY A 174 16.45 -24.18 2.80
CA GLY A 174 17.64 -24.99 2.68
C GLY A 174 18.88 -24.30 3.25
N LYS A 175 20.03 -24.61 2.66
CA LYS A 175 21.31 -23.97 2.95
C LYS A 175 21.73 -23.00 1.84
N GLU A 176 20.96 -22.95 0.76
CA GLU A 176 21.31 -22.27 -0.48
C GLU A 176 20.66 -20.90 -0.59
N LEU A 177 19.44 -20.72 -0.04
CA LEU A 177 18.68 -19.48 -0.16
C LEU A 177 18.64 -18.69 1.13
N PHE A 178 18.99 -17.41 1.01
CA PHE A 178 19.00 -16.44 2.11
C PHE A 178 18.19 -15.21 1.73
N ILE A 179 17.67 -14.51 2.74
CA ILE A 179 16.94 -13.27 2.58
C ILE A 179 17.47 -12.18 3.48
N LYS A 180 17.46 -10.94 2.99
CA LYS A 180 17.74 -9.73 3.75
C LYS A 180 16.73 -8.66 3.38
N PHE A 181 16.26 -7.91 4.39
CA PHE A 181 15.37 -6.79 4.24
C PHE A 181 16.11 -5.46 4.41
N TYR A 182 15.77 -4.47 3.57
CA TYR A 182 16.14 -3.08 3.70
C TYR A 182 14.87 -2.24 3.89
N LYS A 183 14.95 -1.07 4.52
CA LYS A 183 13.79 -0.19 4.67
C LYS A 183 13.39 0.39 3.33
N SER A 184 12.13 0.28 2.94
CA SER A 184 11.62 0.88 1.70
C SER A 184 11.20 2.35 1.84
N GLY A 185 11.03 2.85 3.08
CA GLY A 185 10.59 4.22 3.34
C GLY A 185 9.13 4.50 3.02
N HIS A 186 8.40 3.54 2.43
CA HIS A 186 7.03 3.71 1.97
C HIS A 186 6.01 3.72 3.12
N MET A 187 6.10 2.75 4.03
CA MET A 187 5.28 2.67 5.24
C MET A 187 6.04 1.98 6.36
N ILE A 188 5.49 2.02 7.60
CA ILE A 188 6.09 1.27 8.71
C ILE A 188 6.08 -0.23 8.40
N GLY A 189 7.22 -0.87 8.57
CA GLY A 189 7.40 -2.28 8.22
C GLY A 189 7.68 -2.51 6.74
N GLY A 190 7.53 -1.50 5.88
CA GLY A 190 7.82 -1.60 4.46
C GLY A 190 9.28 -2.00 4.19
N ALA A 191 9.48 -2.95 3.30
CA ALA A 191 10.77 -3.55 3.04
C ALA A 191 11.06 -3.75 1.56
N ILE A 192 12.29 -3.45 1.20
CA ILE A 192 12.94 -3.97 0.00
C ILE A 192 13.50 -5.33 0.39
N CYS A 193 13.24 -6.39 -0.36
CA CYS A 193 13.81 -7.69 -0.07
C CYS A 193 14.89 -8.07 -1.07
N VAL A 194 15.98 -8.64 -0.57
CA VAL A 194 17.05 -9.20 -1.40
C VAL A 194 17.17 -10.69 -1.08
N ILE A 195 17.00 -11.52 -2.10
CA ILE A 195 17.23 -12.96 -2.01
C ILE A 195 18.63 -13.22 -2.55
N ARG A 196 19.39 -14.05 -1.84
CA ARG A 196 20.71 -14.52 -2.26
C ARG A 196 20.67 -16.02 -2.44
N LEU A 197 21.08 -16.46 -3.62
CA LEU A 197 21.31 -17.86 -3.94
C LEU A 197 22.81 -18.16 -3.83
N GLU A 198 23.18 -19.19 -3.07
CA GLU A 198 24.52 -19.75 -3.07
C GLU A 198 24.64 -20.81 -4.18
N CYS A 199 25.51 -20.57 -5.15
CA CYS A 199 25.81 -21.47 -6.25
C CYS A 199 26.93 -22.47 -5.87
N GLU A 200 27.10 -23.53 -6.69
CA GLU A 200 28.05 -24.61 -6.39
C GLU A 200 29.52 -24.12 -6.22
N ASP A 201 29.93 -23.08 -6.94
CA ASP A 201 31.27 -22.49 -6.90
C ASP A 201 31.50 -21.53 -5.70
N LYS A 202 30.65 -21.55 -4.68
CA LYS A 202 30.61 -20.56 -3.62
C LYS A 202 30.39 -19.12 -4.15
N LYS A 203 29.92 -18.98 -5.38
CA LYS A 203 29.47 -17.72 -5.94
C LYS A 203 28.04 -17.46 -5.48
N TYR A 204 27.68 -16.19 -5.44
CA TYR A 204 26.34 -15.77 -5.03
C TYR A 204 25.66 -15.03 -6.16
N ARG A 205 24.35 -15.29 -6.34
CA ARG A 205 23.46 -14.48 -7.18
C ARG A 205 22.47 -13.75 -6.29
N TYR A 206 22.15 -12.52 -6.66
CA TYR A 206 21.34 -11.62 -5.84
C TYR A 206 20.14 -11.08 -6.60
N PHE A 207 18.95 -11.18 -6.02
CA PHE A 207 17.67 -10.86 -6.61
C PHE A 207 16.97 -9.84 -5.70
N GLY A 208 16.86 -8.58 -6.15
CA GLY A 208 16.26 -7.48 -5.41
C GLY A 208 14.82 -7.23 -5.83
N PHE A 209 13.94 -7.00 -4.87
CA PHE A 209 12.54 -6.60 -5.07
C PHE A 209 12.28 -5.38 -4.21
N THR A 210 11.93 -4.26 -4.82
CA THR A 210 11.76 -3.01 -4.08
C THR A 210 10.49 -3.01 -3.22
N GLY A 211 9.46 -3.77 -3.60
CA GLY A 211 8.11 -3.43 -3.20
C GLY A 211 7.85 -1.97 -3.58
N ASP A 212 7.05 -1.29 -2.77
CA ASP A 212 6.81 0.15 -2.95
C ASP A 212 7.91 0.96 -2.28
N LEU A 213 8.48 1.89 -3.01
CA LEU A 213 9.50 2.81 -2.54
C LEU A 213 8.87 4.09 -2.00
N GLY A 214 9.30 4.50 -0.82
CA GLY A 214 8.93 5.78 -0.25
C GLY A 214 9.73 6.94 -0.84
N ARG A 215 9.36 8.14 -0.45
CA ARG A 215 10.01 9.37 -0.87
C ARG A 215 11.31 9.62 -0.13
N GLN A 216 12.24 10.37 -0.76
CA GLN A 216 13.47 10.84 -0.11
C GLN A 216 13.18 11.82 1.05
N ASP A 217 12.13 12.61 0.92
CA ASP A 217 11.70 13.61 1.92
C ASP A 217 10.55 13.13 2.84
N GLY A 218 10.39 11.81 3.06
CA GLY A 218 9.31 11.23 3.89
C GLY A 218 9.05 12.02 5.18
N LEU A 219 7.77 12.13 5.59
CA LEU A 219 7.37 12.94 6.76
C LEU A 219 7.80 12.33 8.09
N ILE A 220 7.58 11.04 8.26
CA ILE A 220 7.86 10.33 9.53
C ILE A 220 8.87 9.19 9.37
N LEU A 221 9.05 8.70 8.14
CA LEU A 221 9.99 7.63 7.83
C LEU A 221 11.23 8.19 7.14
N ALA A 222 12.34 7.45 7.30
CA ALA A 222 13.55 7.74 6.54
C ALA A 222 13.36 7.36 5.06
N ALA A 223 14.15 7.98 4.19
CA ALA A 223 14.27 7.61 2.79
C ALA A 223 14.54 6.11 2.59
N PRO A 224 14.22 5.53 1.42
CA PRO A 224 14.58 4.17 1.08
C PRO A 224 16.06 3.90 1.27
N GLN A 225 16.39 2.78 1.91
CA GLN A 225 17.78 2.36 2.03
C GLN A 225 18.28 1.82 0.70
N LEU A 226 19.47 2.24 0.28
CA LEU A 226 20.12 1.66 -0.89
C LEU A 226 20.53 0.22 -0.58
N ILE A 227 20.22 -0.70 -1.48
CA ILE A 227 20.71 -2.07 -1.45
C ILE A 227 22.24 -2.04 -1.52
N LYS A 228 22.90 -2.70 -0.57
CA LYS A 228 24.38 -2.78 -0.54
C LYS A 228 24.92 -4.01 -1.26
N ASP A 229 24.06 -4.99 -1.47
CA ASP A 229 24.41 -6.24 -2.12
C ASP A 229 24.46 -6.06 -3.65
N PRO A 230 25.36 -6.77 -4.33
CA PRO A 230 25.52 -6.68 -5.77
C PRO A 230 24.37 -7.43 -6.49
N LEU A 231 23.46 -6.71 -7.14
CA LEU A 231 22.28 -7.30 -7.78
C LEU A 231 22.58 -7.86 -9.17
N ASP A 232 22.08 -9.06 -9.44
CA ASP A 232 21.95 -9.64 -10.79
C ASP A 232 20.61 -9.24 -11.41
N VAL A 233 19.54 -9.19 -10.58
CA VAL A 233 18.20 -8.83 -11.01
C VAL A 233 17.60 -7.83 -10.02
N LEU A 234 16.94 -6.82 -10.57
CA LEU A 234 16.14 -5.85 -9.81
C LEU A 234 14.70 -5.86 -10.33
N VAL A 235 13.72 -6.08 -9.44
CA VAL A 235 12.31 -5.83 -9.71
C VAL A 235 11.94 -4.54 -9.00
N ILE A 236 11.49 -3.53 -9.75
CA ILE A 236 11.23 -2.17 -9.25
C ILE A 236 9.83 -1.68 -9.62
N GLU A 237 9.18 -0.95 -8.70
CA GLU A 237 7.90 -0.29 -8.94
C GLU A 237 8.01 0.87 -9.95
N SER A 238 6.86 1.30 -10.48
CA SER A 238 6.76 2.43 -11.41
C SER A 238 5.51 3.30 -11.24
N THR A 239 4.96 3.33 -10.02
CA THR A 239 3.68 4.02 -9.71
C THR A 239 3.64 5.47 -10.20
N TYR A 240 4.74 6.19 -10.05
CA TYR A 240 4.90 7.58 -10.52
C TYR A 240 6.09 7.75 -11.47
N GLY A 241 6.40 6.73 -12.24
CA GLY A 241 7.58 6.74 -13.12
C GLY A 241 7.61 7.86 -14.17
N ASP A 242 6.44 8.35 -14.60
CA ASP A 242 6.25 9.45 -15.55
C ASP A 242 6.03 10.83 -14.89
N LYS A 243 6.04 10.91 -13.55
CA LYS A 243 5.69 12.13 -12.82
C LYS A 243 6.83 12.55 -11.90
N SER A 244 6.88 13.85 -11.62
CA SER A 244 7.68 14.43 -10.55
C SER A 244 6.74 15.05 -9.52
N HIS A 245 7.00 14.80 -8.24
CA HIS A 245 6.23 15.42 -7.18
C HIS A 245 6.68 16.87 -6.98
N PRO A 246 5.74 17.80 -6.76
CA PRO A 246 6.12 19.14 -6.36
C PRO A 246 6.85 19.11 -5.01
N ASP A 247 7.69 20.11 -4.80
CA ASP A 247 8.36 20.31 -3.51
C ASP A 247 7.30 20.51 -2.41
N ARG A 248 7.38 19.70 -1.36
CA ARG A 248 6.49 19.81 -0.20
C ARG A 248 6.63 21.16 0.50
N ALA A 249 7.82 21.75 0.51
CA ALA A 249 8.05 23.08 1.07
C ALA A 249 7.19 24.17 0.40
N LEU A 250 6.82 23.97 -0.88
CA LEU A 250 5.95 24.89 -1.63
C LEU A 250 4.45 24.61 -1.41
N GLU A 251 4.08 23.41 -1.03
CA GLU A 251 2.67 23.04 -0.80
C GLU A 251 2.23 23.18 0.66
N LEU A 252 3.13 23.02 1.62
CA LEU A 252 2.82 23.17 3.04
C LEU A 252 2.22 24.54 3.40
N PRO A 253 2.77 25.69 2.94
CA PRO A 253 2.16 26.99 3.21
C PRO A 253 0.71 27.07 2.70
N LYS A 254 0.41 26.53 1.53
CA LYS A 254 -0.94 26.50 0.98
C LYS A 254 -1.91 25.69 1.85
N LEU A 255 -1.45 24.56 2.41
CA LEU A 255 -2.23 23.79 3.37
C LEU A 255 -2.46 24.58 4.67
N PHE A 256 -1.46 25.28 5.16
CA PHE A 256 -1.56 26.11 6.37
C PHE A 256 -2.54 27.27 6.19
N ASP A 257 -2.46 27.97 5.07
CA ASP A 257 -3.38 29.06 4.74
C ASP A 257 -4.82 28.55 4.63
N LEU A 258 -5.03 27.39 4.01
CA LEU A 258 -6.34 26.77 3.92
C LEU A 258 -6.91 26.40 5.31
N ILE A 259 -6.07 25.90 6.22
CA ILE A 259 -6.45 25.59 7.59
C ILE A 259 -6.77 26.89 8.37
N LYS A 260 -5.94 27.93 8.25
CA LYS A 260 -6.16 29.25 8.87
C LYS A 260 -7.47 29.89 8.38
N GLU A 261 -7.69 29.89 7.06
CA GLU A 261 -8.91 30.42 6.45
C GLU A 261 -10.16 29.68 6.95
N SER A 262 -10.11 28.34 6.96
CA SER A 262 -11.22 27.52 7.49
C SER A 262 -11.46 27.79 8.98
N TYR A 263 -10.41 27.99 9.76
CA TYR A 263 -10.52 28.33 11.19
C TYR A 263 -11.20 29.67 11.40
N HIS A 264 -10.79 30.73 10.68
CA HIS A 264 -11.38 32.07 10.77
C HIS A 264 -12.86 32.09 10.35
N LYS A 265 -13.22 31.31 9.33
CA LYS A 265 -14.62 31.11 8.90
C LYS A 265 -15.44 30.19 9.81
N ARG A 266 -14.85 29.70 10.91
CA ARG A 266 -15.45 28.67 11.78
C ARG A 266 -15.88 27.42 10.99
N GLY A 267 -15.20 27.15 9.88
CA GLY A 267 -15.42 26.03 8.99
C GLY A 267 -14.72 24.77 9.42
N ARG A 268 -14.61 23.83 8.48
CA ARG A 268 -13.96 22.53 8.67
C ARG A 268 -12.93 22.26 7.57
N VAL A 269 -11.93 21.48 7.92
CA VAL A 269 -11.03 20.88 6.95
C VAL A 269 -11.29 19.38 6.92
N ILE A 270 -11.64 18.83 5.75
CA ILE A 270 -11.89 17.41 5.56
C ILE A 270 -10.78 16.84 4.70
N ILE A 271 -10.13 15.80 5.19
CA ILE A 271 -8.98 15.18 4.53
C ILE A 271 -9.28 13.69 4.29
N PRO A 272 -9.68 13.31 3.09
CA PRO A 272 -9.75 11.91 2.70
C PRO A 272 -8.37 11.30 2.74
N ALA A 273 -8.19 10.19 3.49
CA ALA A 273 -6.90 9.56 3.64
C ALA A 273 -7.03 8.02 3.72
N PHE A 274 -6.02 7.31 3.23
CA PHE A 274 -5.90 5.88 3.49
C PHE A 274 -5.74 5.63 5.00
N ALA A 275 -6.39 4.57 5.49
CA ALA A 275 -6.40 4.24 6.90
C ALA A 275 -5.01 3.91 7.45
N LEU A 276 -4.20 3.26 6.62
CA LEU A 276 -2.84 2.83 6.93
C LEU A 276 -1.84 3.82 6.34
N HIS A 277 -0.91 4.27 7.14
CA HIS A 277 0.20 5.18 6.91
C HIS A 277 -0.21 6.63 6.65
N ARG A 278 -1.01 6.95 5.62
CA ARG A 278 -1.34 8.35 5.28
C ARG A 278 -2.08 9.08 6.39
N THR A 279 -3.04 8.43 7.05
CA THR A 279 -3.71 9.01 8.22
C THR A 279 -2.69 9.34 9.31
N GLN A 280 -1.72 8.47 9.57
CA GLN A 280 -0.74 8.67 10.63
C GLN A 280 0.27 9.78 10.27
N GLU A 281 0.69 9.89 9.02
CA GLU A 281 1.51 11.01 8.59
C GLU A 281 0.82 12.36 8.78
N LEU A 282 -0.47 12.44 8.43
CA LEU A 282 -1.27 13.65 8.65
C LEU A 282 -1.45 13.96 10.13
N LEU A 283 -1.67 12.94 10.98
CA LEU A 283 -1.75 13.13 12.43
C LEU A 283 -0.44 13.71 12.99
N TYR A 284 0.71 13.20 12.55
CA TYR A 284 2.01 13.75 12.92
C TYR A 284 2.16 15.20 12.45
N LEU A 285 1.95 15.45 11.15
CA LEU A 285 2.12 16.75 10.52
C LEU A 285 1.28 17.84 11.21
N LEU A 286 -0.02 17.59 11.33
CA LEU A 286 -0.95 18.55 11.92
C LEU A 286 -0.62 18.81 13.40
N SER A 287 -0.29 17.75 14.15
CA SER A 287 0.08 17.89 15.56
C SER A 287 1.37 18.68 15.73
N TYR A 288 2.34 18.47 14.85
CA TYR A 288 3.60 19.20 14.84
C TYR A 288 3.38 20.70 14.61
N TYR A 289 2.67 21.07 13.55
CA TYR A 289 2.45 22.47 13.20
C TYR A 289 1.45 23.20 14.11
N MET A 290 0.54 22.48 14.77
CA MET A 290 -0.27 23.05 15.85
C MET A 290 0.57 23.32 17.11
N HIS A 291 1.56 22.45 17.39
CA HIS A 291 2.43 22.61 18.54
C HIS A 291 3.42 23.75 18.33
N SER A 292 3.99 23.89 17.13
CA SER A 292 4.90 24.99 16.76
C SER A 292 4.19 26.35 16.62
N GLY A 293 2.85 26.36 16.52
CA GLY A 293 2.05 27.58 16.38
C GLY A 293 1.90 28.08 14.94
N GLU A 294 2.35 27.33 13.95
CA GLU A 294 2.25 27.72 12.53
C GLU A 294 0.82 27.59 11.98
N ILE A 295 0.04 26.69 12.57
CA ILE A 295 -1.40 26.58 12.31
C ILE A 295 -2.21 26.66 13.61
N PRO A 296 -3.48 27.12 13.55
CA PRO A 296 -4.31 27.27 14.72
C PRO A 296 -4.61 25.91 15.38
N LYS A 297 -4.74 25.93 16.72
CA LYS A 297 -5.08 24.75 17.49
C LYS A 297 -6.56 24.40 17.28
N MET A 298 -6.79 23.33 16.53
CA MET A 298 -8.12 22.81 16.20
C MET A 298 -8.26 21.35 16.65
N PRO A 299 -9.46 20.88 17.02
CA PRO A 299 -9.71 19.45 17.20
C PRO A 299 -9.44 18.67 15.91
N ILE A 300 -8.69 17.58 16.00
CA ILE A 300 -8.46 16.63 14.93
C ILE A 300 -9.28 15.37 15.22
N TYR A 301 -10.16 14.99 14.32
CA TYR A 301 -10.90 13.75 14.39
C TYR A 301 -10.38 12.75 13.37
N ALA A 302 -9.83 11.63 13.84
CA ALA A 302 -9.52 10.47 13.01
C ALA A 302 -10.75 9.56 12.99
N ASP A 303 -11.62 9.73 11.99
CA ASP A 303 -12.88 9.02 11.89
C ASP A 303 -12.82 7.86 10.91
N SER A 304 -12.20 6.77 11.37
CA SER A 304 -12.11 5.50 10.65
C SER A 304 -11.78 4.37 11.61
N PRO A 305 -12.63 3.31 11.74
CA PRO A 305 -12.34 2.16 12.58
C PRO A 305 -11.02 1.45 12.21
N SER A 306 -10.74 1.33 10.91
CA SER A 306 -9.48 0.74 10.43
C SER A 306 -8.29 1.59 10.82
N ALA A 307 -8.36 2.92 10.60
CA ALA A 307 -7.29 3.84 10.96
C ALA A 307 -7.01 3.84 12.47
N ALA A 308 -8.04 3.69 13.31
CA ALA A 308 -7.88 3.62 14.77
C ALA A 308 -6.87 2.54 15.19
N GLY A 309 -6.99 1.34 14.65
CA GLY A 309 -6.10 0.28 15.03
C GLY A 309 -4.71 0.36 14.42
N TYR A 310 -4.58 0.87 13.21
CA TYR A 310 -3.24 1.17 12.67
C TYR A 310 -2.56 2.28 13.46
N THR A 311 -3.31 3.30 13.87
CA THR A 311 -2.80 4.38 14.73
C THR A 311 -2.27 3.86 16.05
N GLN A 312 -2.91 2.81 16.63
CA GLN A 312 -2.38 2.15 17.81
C GLN A 312 -1.01 1.49 17.56
N ILE A 313 -0.83 0.79 16.43
CA ILE A 313 0.46 0.19 16.06
C ILE A 313 1.53 1.27 15.89
N TYR A 314 1.17 2.42 15.29
CA TYR A 314 2.05 3.57 15.17
C TYR A 314 2.40 4.18 16.53
N ALA A 315 1.43 4.27 17.45
CA ALA A 315 1.68 4.75 18.81
C ALA A 315 2.66 3.84 19.59
N GLU A 316 2.59 2.54 19.39
CA GLU A 316 3.53 1.57 19.97
C GLU A 316 4.93 1.73 19.34
N SER A 317 4.99 1.84 18.02
CA SER A 317 6.23 2.02 17.27
C SER A 317 6.92 3.36 17.56
N TRP A 318 6.16 4.40 17.90
CA TRP A 318 6.69 5.66 18.41
C TRP A 318 7.47 5.45 19.71
N ARG A 319 6.88 4.72 20.67
CA ARG A 319 7.56 4.40 21.94
C ARG A 319 8.82 3.54 21.74
N GLU A 320 8.82 2.69 20.72
CA GLU A 320 9.98 1.89 20.33
C GLU A 320 11.06 2.70 19.55
N GLY A 321 10.85 3.99 19.30
CA GLY A 321 11.82 4.87 18.62
C GLY A 321 12.00 4.57 17.12
N LYS A 322 10.98 4.01 16.46
CA LYS A 322 11.07 3.59 15.06
C LYS A 322 11.02 4.74 14.05
N PHE A 323 10.58 5.92 14.46
CA PHE A 323 10.43 7.09 13.59
C PHE A 323 11.60 8.06 13.76
N THR A 324 12.51 8.06 12.80
CA THR A 324 13.78 8.82 12.92
C THR A 324 13.59 10.34 12.78
N LYS A 325 12.58 10.77 12.02
CA LYS A 325 12.26 12.21 11.85
C LYS A 325 11.33 12.77 12.92
N ALA A 326 10.70 11.92 13.70
CA ALA A 326 9.67 12.30 14.65
C ALA A 326 10.19 12.76 16.03
N LYS A 327 11.49 12.97 16.20
CA LYS A 327 12.11 13.34 17.49
C LYS A 327 11.75 14.74 18.00
N GLU A 328 11.16 15.57 17.16
CA GLU A 328 10.87 16.98 17.46
C GLU A 328 9.62 17.18 18.34
N LEU A 329 8.73 16.18 18.40
CA LEU A 329 7.56 16.20 19.29
C LEU A 329 7.87 15.54 20.64
N LYS A 330 7.62 16.28 21.73
CA LYS A 330 7.78 15.78 23.11
C LYS A 330 6.65 14.84 23.55
N PHE A 331 5.64 14.61 22.71
CA PHE A 331 4.49 13.75 22.96
C PHE A 331 4.26 12.80 21.78
N ASN A 332 3.55 11.70 22.02
CA ASN A 332 3.18 10.75 20.98
C ASN A 332 1.99 11.27 20.16
N PRO A 333 2.16 11.67 18.88
CA PRO A 333 1.09 12.26 18.06
C PRO A 333 -0.02 11.25 17.72
N PHE A 334 0.24 9.97 17.86
CA PHE A 334 -0.69 8.87 17.57
C PHE A 334 -1.50 8.42 18.79
N CYS A 335 -1.21 8.97 19.97
CA CYS A 335 -1.85 8.58 21.23
C CYS A 335 -2.78 9.67 21.72
N GLN A 336 -4.09 9.41 21.72
CA GLN A 336 -5.12 10.36 22.16
C GLN A 336 -4.90 10.86 23.59
N LYS A 337 -4.30 10.04 24.49
CA LYS A 337 -4.01 10.46 25.86
C LYS A 337 -2.90 11.52 25.96
N SER A 338 -1.96 11.53 25.02
CA SER A 338 -0.84 12.48 24.99
C SER A 338 -1.04 13.61 23.99
N ASN A 339 -1.80 13.39 22.93
CA ASN A 339 -2.13 14.38 21.91
C ASN A 339 -3.49 15.01 22.20
N LYS A 340 -3.49 16.19 22.83
CA LYS A 340 -4.69 16.91 23.23
C LYS A 340 -5.59 17.35 22.07
N PHE A 341 -5.08 17.37 20.85
CA PHE A 341 -5.86 17.75 19.66
C PHE A 341 -6.59 16.56 19.04
N LEU A 342 -6.15 15.33 19.31
CA LEU A 342 -6.61 14.12 18.63
C LEU A 342 -7.80 13.47 19.36
N THR A 343 -8.85 13.19 18.59
CA THR A 343 -9.94 12.28 18.98
C THR A 343 -10.06 11.18 17.90
N ILE A 344 -9.98 9.92 18.33
CA ILE A 344 -10.15 8.77 17.45
C ILE A 344 -11.59 8.26 17.58
N ILE A 345 -12.34 8.25 16.49
CA ILE A 345 -13.75 7.84 16.47
C ILE A 345 -13.87 6.43 15.88
N THR A 346 -14.37 5.52 16.70
CA THR A 346 -14.70 4.14 16.27
C THR A 346 -16.20 3.90 16.22
N ASN A 347 -16.98 4.58 17.06
CA ASN A 347 -18.43 4.43 17.16
C ASN A 347 -19.13 5.04 15.92
N PRO A 348 -20.02 4.29 15.22
CA PRO A 348 -20.74 4.80 14.05
C PRO A 348 -21.71 5.95 14.38
N ASN A 349 -22.31 5.96 15.56
CA ASN A 349 -23.24 7.02 15.97
C ASN A 349 -22.50 8.34 16.21
N GLU A 350 -21.34 8.31 16.85
CA GLU A 350 -20.47 9.48 17.02
C GLU A 350 -20.01 10.04 15.67
N SER A 351 -19.64 9.16 14.74
CA SER A 351 -19.28 9.53 13.36
C SER A 351 -20.44 10.23 12.66
N ALA A 352 -21.66 9.70 12.77
CA ALA A 352 -22.84 10.28 12.15
C ALA A 352 -23.20 11.66 12.75
N LEU A 353 -23.06 11.82 14.06
CA LEU A 353 -23.23 13.11 14.74
C LEU A 353 -22.16 14.12 14.30
N LEU A 354 -20.88 13.68 14.23
CA LEU A 354 -19.79 14.52 13.75
C LEU A 354 -20.04 14.98 12.31
N ALA A 355 -20.49 14.10 11.42
CA ALA A 355 -20.75 14.45 10.02
C ALA A 355 -21.79 15.58 9.89
N LYS A 356 -22.84 15.56 10.71
CA LYS A 356 -23.91 16.59 10.75
C LYS A 356 -23.54 17.85 11.52
N SER A 357 -22.57 17.78 12.43
CA SER A 357 -22.15 18.90 13.28
C SER A 357 -21.60 20.07 12.44
N LYS A 358 -21.65 21.29 12.97
CA LYS A 358 -21.05 22.49 12.38
C LYS A 358 -19.79 22.98 13.13
N LYS A 359 -19.32 22.23 14.13
CA LYS A 359 -18.11 22.60 14.91
C LYS A 359 -16.88 22.70 14.01
N SER A 360 -16.10 23.74 14.19
CA SER A 360 -14.81 23.91 13.51
C SER A 360 -13.82 22.83 13.95
N CYS A 361 -13.28 22.09 12.99
CA CYS A 361 -12.38 20.96 13.25
C CYS A 361 -11.69 20.48 11.96
N ILE A 362 -10.68 19.65 12.14
CA ILE A 362 -10.08 18.87 11.06
C ILE A 362 -10.57 17.42 11.16
N ILE A 363 -11.04 16.85 10.06
CA ILE A 363 -11.52 15.47 9.99
C ILE A 363 -10.66 14.70 8.99
N ILE A 364 -9.98 13.65 9.45
CA ILE A 364 -9.27 12.70 8.61
C ILE A 364 -10.09 11.41 8.57
N SER A 365 -10.51 10.98 7.39
CA SER A 365 -11.40 9.82 7.26
C SER A 365 -11.12 9.01 6.00
N SER A 366 -11.34 7.70 6.08
CA SER A 366 -11.15 6.77 4.95
C SER A 366 -12.47 6.57 4.17
N SER A 367 -12.38 6.31 2.89
CA SER A 367 -11.24 5.97 2.03
C SER A 367 -10.57 7.21 1.43
N GLY A 368 -9.29 7.06 1.06
CA GLY A 368 -8.50 8.16 0.47
C GLY A 368 -9.05 8.67 -0.86
N MET A 369 -9.67 7.83 -1.70
CA MET A 369 -10.28 8.21 -2.98
C MET A 369 -11.77 8.57 -2.88
N CYS A 370 -12.34 8.65 -1.68
CA CYS A 370 -13.74 8.98 -1.38
C CYS A 370 -14.79 7.97 -1.90
N ASN A 371 -14.39 6.77 -2.35
CA ASN A 371 -15.33 5.79 -2.95
C ASN A 371 -16.14 5.02 -1.91
N ALA A 372 -15.62 4.84 -0.72
CA ALA A 372 -16.20 4.04 0.35
C ALA A 372 -15.93 4.69 1.70
N GLY A 373 -16.47 4.10 2.77
CA GLY A 373 -16.19 4.47 4.14
C GLY A 373 -16.87 5.75 4.63
N ARG A 374 -16.52 6.13 5.84
CA ARG A 374 -17.15 7.24 6.57
C ARG A 374 -16.93 8.61 5.94
N ILE A 375 -15.87 8.78 5.16
CA ILE A 375 -15.59 10.01 4.42
C ILE A 375 -16.78 10.45 3.57
N ARG A 376 -17.53 9.51 2.98
CA ARG A 376 -18.69 9.83 2.16
C ARG A 376 -19.79 10.52 2.97
N ASN A 377 -19.99 10.12 4.24
CA ASN A 377 -20.96 10.79 5.11
C ASN A 377 -20.52 12.22 5.43
N HIS A 378 -19.24 12.44 5.69
CA HIS A 378 -18.71 13.79 5.88
C HIS A 378 -18.88 14.64 4.64
N LEU A 379 -18.52 14.14 3.46
CA LEU A 379 -18.65 14.87 2.19
C LEU A 379 -20.11 15.19 1.85
N GLN A 380 -21.06 14.29 2.13
CA GLN A 380 -22.48 14.52 1.87
C GLN A 380 -23.03 15.80 2.53
N PHE A 381 -22.60 16.08 3.78
CA PHE A 381 -23.04 17.24 4.52
C PHE A 381 -22.15 18.47 4.32
N ALA A 382 -20.87 18.25 4.03
CA ALA A 382 -19.85 19.29 4.00
C ALA A 382 -19.73 19.99 2.63
N LEU A 383 -19.90 19.25 1.53
CA LEU A 383 -19.66 19.82 0.17
C LEU A 383 -20.55 21.03 -0.16
N ARG A 384 -21.72 21.15 0.44
CA ARG A 384 -22.64 22.29 0.22
C ARG A 384 -22.21 23.58 0.96
N ARG A 385 -21.20 23.51 1.81
CA ARG A 385 -20.84 24.58 2.74
C ARG A 385 -19.59 25.31 2.26
N PRO A 386 -19.68 26.62 1.92
CA PRO A 386 -18.56 27.39 1.38
C PRO A 386 -17.43 27.63 2.41
N GLU A 387 -17.72 27.53 3.70
CA GLU A 387 -16.72 27.64 4.78
C GLU A 387 -15.91 26.35 5.00
N VAL A 388 -16.22 25.28 4.26
CA VAL A 388 -15.52 24.00 4.36
C VAL A 388 -14.45 23.88 3.30
N ALA A 389 -13.28 23.36 3.69
CA ALA A 389 -12.23 22.95 2.77
C ALA A 389 -12.12 21.43 2.70
N VAL A 390 -11.89 20.89 1.52
CA VAL A 390 -11.58 19.46 1.30
C VAL A 390 -10.17 19.37 0.71
N CYS A 391 -9.25 18.77 1.47
CA CYS A 391 -7.85 18.57 1.08
C CYS A 391 -7.67 17.17 0.51
N LEU A 392 -7.49 17.04 -0.78
CA LEU A 392 -7.22 15.78 -1.44
C LEU A 392 -5.70 15.50 -1.40
N VAL A 393 -5.28 14.55 -0.57
CA VAL A 393 -3.87 14.23 -0.32
C VAL A 393 -3.54 12.83 -0.86
N GLY A 394 -2.93 12.75 -2.02
CA GLY A 394 -2.54 11.50 -2.65
C GLY A 394 -3.19 11.26 -4.03
N TYR A 395 -3.00 10.06 -4.55
CA TYR A 395 -3.52 9.68 -5.86
C TYR A 395 -5.05 9.60 -5.87
N MET A 396 -5.66 10.19 -6.90
CA MET A 396 -7.09 10.19 -7.14
C MET A 396 -7.36 9.66 -8.56
N SER A 397 -7.83 8.43 -8.68
CA SER A 397 -8.27 7.89 -9.97
C SER A 397 -9.46 8.69 -10.53
N HIS A 398 -9.44 8.97 -11.82
CA HIS A 398 -10.43 9.82 -12.51
C HIS A 398 -11.89 9.41 -12.26
N ASN A 399 -12.17 8.11 -12.17
CA ASN A 399 -13.52 7.56 -12.01
C ASN A 399 -13.97 7.48 -10.53
N THR A 400 -13.20 8.03 -9.59
CA THR A 400 -13.53 8.06 -8.17
C THR A 400 -14.19 9.38 -7.79
N LEU A 401 -14.93 9.40 -6.67
CA LEU A 401 -15.51 10.65 -6.18
C LEU A 401 -14.42 11.70 -5.92
N GLY A 402 -13.27 11.28 -5.35
CA GLY A 402 -12.12 12.18 -5.18
C GLY A 402 -11.58 12.73 -6.48
N GLY A 403 -11.49 11.90 -7.54
CA GLY A 403 -11.07 12.34 -8.87
C GLY A 403 -12.06 13.32 -9.51
N ILE A 404 -13.35 13.05 -9.41
CA ILE A 404 -14.42 13.92 -9.90
C ILE A 404 -14.38 15.29 -9.20
N LEU A 405 -14.18 15.32 -7.87
CA LEU A 405 -14.01 16.55 -7.09
C LEU A 405 -12.75 17.32 -7.51
N LYS A 406 -11.62 16.60 -7.66
CA LYS A 406 -10.35 17.18 -8.12
C LYS A 406 -10.48 17.86 -9.49
N ASN A 407 -11.31 17.30 -10.37
CA ASN A 407 -11.56 17.83 -11.71
C ASN A 407 -12.58 19.00 -11.74
N GLY A 408 -13.00 19.51 -10.57
CA GLY A 408 -13.80 20.73 -10.46
C GLY A 408 -15.30 20.57 -10.70
N SER A 409 -15.84 19.35 -10.59
CA SER A 409 -17.29 19.13 -10.75
C SER A 409 -18.08 19.92 -9.70
N ARG A 410 -19.08 20.67 -10.17
CA ARG A 410 -19.97 21.50 -9.32
C ARG A 410 -21.10 20.71 -8.68
N VAL A 411 -21.43 19.53 -9.20
CA VAL A 411 -22.45 18.64 -8.67
C VAL A 411 -21.92 17.21 -8.71
N VAL A 412 -22.02 16.52 -7.58
CA VAL A 412 -21.56 15.13 -7.44
C VAL A 412 -22.63 14.27 -6.79
N LYS A 413 -22.58 12.94 -7.01
CA LYS A 413 -23.47 11.99 -6.35
C LYS A 413 -22.77 11.38 -5.14
N VAL A 414 -23.24 11.66 -3.94
CA VAL A 414 -22.71 11.12 -2.69
C VAL A 414 -23.80 10.34 -1.95
N ASN A 415 -23.58 9.08 -1.63
CA ASN A 415 -24.56 8.19 -0.98
C ASN A 415 -25.94 8.15 -1.67
N GLY A 416 -25.98 8.24 -3.00
CA GLY A 416 -27.22 8.27 -3.77
C GLY A 416 -27.83 9.66 -3.98
N TYR A 417 -27.38 10.69 -3.26
CA TYR A 417 -27.92 12.05 -3.31
C TYR A 417 -27.07 12.95 -4.22
N GLN A 418 -27.71 13.74 -5.07
CA GLN A 418 -27.06 14.84 -5.77
C GLN A 418 -26.67 15.92 -4.75
N THR A 419 -25.40 16.31 -4.77
CA THR A 419 -24.82 17.24 -3.80
C THR A 419 -24.06 18.33 -4.55
N GLN A 420 -24.46 19.57 -4.34
CA GLN A 420 -23.75 20.74 -4.88
C GLN A 420 -22.41 20.93 -4.18
N VAL A 421 -21.38 21.30 -4.93
CA VAL A 421 -20.03 21.51 -4.42
C VAL A 421 -19.77 23.02 -4.29
N ASN A 422 -19.98 23.54 -3.09
CA ASN A 422 -19.66 24.91 -2.69
C ASN A 422 -18.40 24.98 -1.83
N ALA A 423 -17.95 23.83 -1.29
CA ALA A 423 -16.74 23.72 -0.51
C ALA A 423 -15.49 24.00 -1.37
N ASN A 424 -14.44 24.53 -0.74
CA ASN A 424 -13.15 24.74 -1.40
C ASN A 424 -12.42 23.40 -1.54
N ILE A 425 -12.24 22.92 -2.77
CA ILE A 425 -11.55 21.64 -3.05
C ILE A 425 -10.12 21.94 -3.48
N VAL A 426 -9.14 21.46 -2.70
CA VAL A 426 -7.71 21.64 -2.98
C VAL A 426 -7.00 20.29 -3.01
N ALA A 427 -6.25 20.05 -4.08
CA ALA A 427 -5.44 18.83 -4.22
C ALA A 427 -3.97 19.14 -3.97
N PHE A 428 -3.30 18.27 -3.20
CA PHE A 428 -1.90 18.35 -2.82
C PHE A 428 -1.17 17.11 -3.36
N ALA A 429 -0.26 17.31 -4.30
CA ALA A 429 0.47 16.21 -4.94
C ALA A 429 1.73 15.79 -4.17
N SER A 430 2.31 16.69 -3.36
CA SER A 430 3.52 16.42 -2.59
C SER A 430 3.34 15.43 -1.43
N PHE A 431 2.09 15.07 -1.11
CA PHE A 431 1.78 14.12 -0.04
C PHE A 431 1.68 12.66 -0.53
N SER A 432 2.18 12.33 -1.73
CA SER A 432 2.29 10.92 -2.13
C SER A 432 3.22 10.13 -1.20
N GLY A 433 2.92 8.85 -0.99
CA GLY A 433 3.77 7.93 -0.23
C GLY A 433 4.81 7.21 -1.09
N HIS A 434 4.69 7.30 -2.41
CA HIS A 434 5.60 6.65 -3.35
C HIS A 434 6.67 7.62 -3.84
N ALA A 435 7.82 7.07 -4.16
CA ALA A 435 8.86 7.76 -4.91
C ALA A 435 8.34 8.20 -6.28
N ASP A 436 8.84 9.32 -6.79
CA ASP A 436 8.54 9.81 -8.13
C ASP A 436 9.54 9.29 -9.19
N GLY A 437 9.32 9.63 -10.46
CA GLY A 437 10.14 9.16 -11.56
C GLY A 437 11.64 9.47 -11.42
N PRO A 438 12.04 10.71 -11.06
CA PRO A 438 13.42 11.05 -10.70
C PRO A 438 13.98 10.22 -9.54
N GLU A 439 13.21 10.05 -8.45
CA GLU A 439 13.64 9.28 -7.28
C GLU A 439 13.80 7.78 -7.61
N LEU A 440 12.85 7.20 -8.39
CA LEU A 440 12.91 5.81 -8.83
C LEU A 440 14.12 5.54 -9.73
N SER A 441 14.38 6.41 -10.72
CA SER A 441 15.53 6.25 -11.61
C SER A 441 16.85 6.40 -10.86
N ALA A 442 16.98 7.42 -10.01
CA ALA A 442 18.16 7.62 -9.17
C ALA A 442 18.43 6.43 -8.22
N TYR A 443 17.36 5.87 -7.63
CA TYR A 443 17.47 4.67 -6.80
C TYR A 443 18.00 3.47 -7.61
N ALA A 444 17.40 3.17 -8.77
CA ALA A 444 17.81 2.07 -9.63
C ALA A 444 19.29 2.23 -10.08
N GLU A 445 19.66 3.42 -10.55
CA GLU A 445 21.05 3.72 -10.92
C GLU A 445 22.03 3.47 -9.76
N ALA A 446 21.70 3.98 -8.56
CA ALA A 446 22.59 3.87 -7.40
C ALA A 446 22.81 2.42 -6.95
N VAL A 447 21.79 1.56 -7.05
CA VAL A 447 21.92 0.14 -6.66
C VAL A 447 22.56 -0.72 -7.76
N LEU A 448 22.40 -0.33 -9.03
CA LEU A 448 22.99 -1.03 -10.17
C LEU A 448 24.46 -0.65 -10.42
N LYS A 449 24.89 0.57 -10.11
CA LYS A 449 26.30 1.02 -10.26
C LYS A 449 27.30 0.30 -9.33
N LYS A 450 26.85 -0.32 -8.26
CA LYS A 450 27.72 -0.90 -7.21
C LYS A 450 28.46 -2.18 -7.60
N LYS A 451 28.44 -2.59 -8.85
CA LYS A 451 29.01 -3.86 -9.24
C LYS A 451 29.97 -3.76 -10.40
N GLN A 452 31.25 -3.99 -10.13
CA GLN A 452 32.27 -4.04 -11.17
C GLN A 452 32.91 -5.41 -11.44
N ASN A 453 32.84 -6.41 -10.53
CA ASN A 453 33.76 -7.56 -10.69
C ASN A 453 33.19 -8.97 -10.51
N GLN A 454 31.88 -9.22 -10.34
CA GLN A 454 31.37 -10.57 -10.00
C GLN A 454 30.06 -11.02 -10.64
N VAL A 455 29.55 -10.34 -11.66
CA VAL A 455 28.22 -10.65 -12.21
C VAL A 455 28.28 -11.11 -13.64
N SER A 456 27.43 -12.10 -13.96
CA SER A 456 27.04 -12.40 -15.34
C SER A 456 26.44 -11.14 -15.99
N ASP A 457 26.99 -10.68 -17.10
CA ASP A 457 26.40 -9.65 -17.95
C ASP A 457 25.32 -10.27 -18.84
N PRO A 458 24.25 -9.53 -19.14
CA PRO A 458 23.80 -8.25 -18.57
C PRO A 458 22.95 -8.41 -17.31
N ARG A 459 22.92 -7.40 -16.43
CA ARG A 459 21.96 -7.31 -15.32
C ARG A 459 20.56 -7.11 -15.87
N VAL A 460 19.54 -7.66 -15.16
CA VAL A 460 18.15 -7.57 -15.61
C VAL A 460 17.36 -6.69 -14.65
N VAL A 461 16.60 -5.74 -15.22
CA VAL A 461 15.63 -4.94 -14.47
C VAL A 461 14.23 -5.22 -14.97
N PHE A 462 13.34 -5.64 -14.07
CA PHE A 462 11.91 -5.74 -14.32
C PHE A 462 11.19 -4.56 -13.73
N ILE A 463 10.45 -3.81 -14.53
CA ILE A 463 9.62 -2.70 -14.10
C ILE A 463 8.19 -3.21 -13.92
N THR A 464 7.65 -3.04 -12.71
CA THR A 464 6.33 -3.54 -12.30
C THR A 464 5.54 -2.47 -11.57
N HIS A 465 4.31 -2.77 -11.14
CA HIS A 465 3.50 -1.97 -10.21
C HIS A 465 3.41 -0.48 -10.61
N GLY A 466 2.62 -0.19 -11.65
CA GLY A 466 2.40 1.17 -12.14
C GLY A 466 1.54 1.22 -13.40
N GLU A 467 1.25 2.43 -13.85
CA GLU A 467 0.59 2.63 -15.14
C GLU A 467 1.60 2.41 -16.28
N ALA A 468 1.09 2.06 -17.46
CA ALA A 468 1.95 1.82 -18.64
C ALA A 468 2.82 3.04 -18.99
N SER A 469 2.29 4.27 -18.79
CA SER A 469 3.04 5.51 -18.99
C SER A 469 4.21 5.64 -18.03
N GLY A 470 4.00 5.33 -16.74
CA GLY A 470 5.03 5.35 -15.70
C GLY A 470 6.14 4.34 -15.98
N ALA A 471 5.76 3.12 -16.35
CA ALA A 471 6.72 2.08 -16.71
C ALA A 471 7.53 2.45 -17.96
N ALA A 472 6.90 2.99 -19.00
CA ALA A 472 7.57 3.41 -20.22
C ALA A 472 8.57 4.55 -19.97
N ALA A 473 8.18 5.54 -19.15
CA ALA A 473 9.05 6.65 -18.79
C ALA A 473 10.26 6.21 -17.96
N LEU A 474 10.05 5.33 -16.97
CA LEU A 474 11.15 4.76 -16.18
C LEU A 474 12.06 3.89 -17.04
N LYS A 475 11.48 3.04 -17.91
CA LYS A 475 12.24 2.20 -18.85
C LYS A 475 13.15 3.06 -19.72
N ALA A 476 12.64 4.12 -20.34
CA ALA A 476 13.42 5.00 -21.22
C ALA A 476 14.65 5.61 -20.52
N LYS A 477 14.58 5.86 -19.22
CA LYS A 477 15.72 6.33 -18.42
C LYS A 477 16.71 5.20 -18.11
N LEU A 478 16.21 4.03 -17.73
CA LEU A 478 17.06 2.90 -17.33
C LEU A 478 17.71 2.18 -18.54
N ASP A 479 17.12 2.24 -19.74
CA ASP A 479 17.71 1.75 -20.97
C ASP A 479 19.01 2.47 -21.35
N GLN A 480 19.29 3.64 -20.74
CA GLN A 480 20.54 4.39 -20.94
C GLN A 480 21.71 3.83 -20.11
N LEU A 481 21.44 2.91 -19.17
CA LEU A 481 22.46 2.31 -18.34
C LEU A 481 23.21 1.21 -19.11
N GLU A 482 24.52 1.26 -19.07
CA GLU A 482 25.38 0.23 -19.69
C GLU A 482 25.20 -1.14 -19.00
N ASN A 483 25.20 -2.20 -19.77
CA ASN A 483 25.11 -3.59 -19.30
C ASN A 483 23.88 -3.89 -18.45
N VAL A 484 22.74 -3.27 -18.77
CA VAL A 484 21.46 -3.47 -18.12
C VAL A 484 20.40 -3.78 -19.18
N LYS A 485 19.70 -4.91 -19.03
CA LYS A 485 18.51 -5.25 -19.82
C LYS A 485 17.26 -4.86 -19.04
N VAL A 486 16.46 -3.93 -19.57
CA VAL A 486 15.25 -3.44 -18.92
C VAL A 486 13.99 -4.00 -19.59
N LEU A 487 13.14 -4.64 -18.82
CA LEU A 487 11.92 -5.31 -19.25
C LEU A 487 10.70 -4.79 -18.49
N VAL A 488 9.57 -4.64 -19.19
CA VAL A 488 8.25 -4.42 -18.62
C VAL A 488 7.46 -5.72 -18.84
N PRO A 489 7.36 -6.60 -17.84
CA PRO A 489 6.74 -7.90 -18.00
C PRO A 489 5.22 -7.77 -18.15
N LYS A 490 4.63 -8.65 -18.97
CA LYS A 490 3.18 -8.78 -19.09
C LYS A 490 2.64 -9.77 -18.05
N LEU A 491 1.36 -9.67 -17.80
CA LEU A 491 0.67 -10.59 -16.91
C LEU A 491 0.83 -12.05 -17.39
N ASN A 492 1.29 -12.94 -16.49
CA ASN A 492 1.61 -14.36 -16.70
C ASN A 492 2.79 -14.61 -17.65
N GLU A 493 3.57 -13.61 -17.93
CA GLU A 493 4.79 -13.78 -18.68
C GLU A 493 5.89 -14.39 -17.79
N LYS A 494 6.59 -15.39 -18.33
CA LYS A 494 7.69 -16.07 -17.66
C LYS A 494 9.01 -15.68 -18.31
N HIS A 495 9.96 -15.26 -17.49
CA HIS A 495 11.30 -14.85 -17.90
C HIS A 495 12.34 -15.74 -17.22
N PHE A 496 13.36 -16.16 -18.00
CA PHE A 496 14.53 -16.87 -17.49
C PHE A 496 15.71 -15.91 -17.39
N VAL A 497 16.51 -16.05 -16.33
CA VAL A 497 17.66 -15.20 -16.02
C VAL A 497 18.85 -16.01 -15.51
#